data_0b094618b014783c24f8a2edc92a355c
#
_entry.id   0b094618b014783c24f8a2edc92a355c
#
_cell.length_a   1.000
_cell.length_b   1.000
_cell.length_c   1.000
_cell.angle_alpha   90.00
_cell.angle_beta   90.00
_cell.angle_gamma   90.00
#
_symmetry.space_group_name_H-M   'P 1'
#
loop_
_entity.id
_entity.type
_entity.pdbx_description
1 polymer ?
#
loop_
_entity_poly.entity_id
_entity_poly.type
_entity_poly.pdbx_seq_one_letter_code
_entity_poly.pdbx_strand_id
1 'polypeptide(L)'
;CTVCDNTFTYNLNDKSAMVGSAVHRGDIELKLADLSNVVDDFLGTQADFRQKFNSLLKKKISDKKAQSLFTGFLMRNNPKEGLSTRCLNTVDSLNTLFKRGAGNRGENYADAFSAVTDYYTHNSTRGKGKNRLNQYVSSEFGLGRMNKQSFWTVINNDDLANRTIERGTKLLSLVNQ
;
A
#
# COMPACT_ATOMS: atom_id res chain seq x y z
N CYS A 1 19.86 -1.90 -20.08
CA CYS A 1 19.45 -0.97 -19.03
C CYS A 1 17.99 -1.24 -18.65
N THR A 2 17.67 -1.17 -17.40
CA THR A 2 16.31 -1.39 -16.89
C THR A 2 15.97 -0.29 -15.91
N VAL A 3 14.79 0.28 -16.05
CA VAL A 3 14.24 1.29 -15.13
C VAL A 3 13.08 0.65 -14.38
N CYS A 4 13.08 0.75 -13.06
CA CYS A 4 12.07 0.16 -12.19
C CYS A 4 11.45 1.22 -11.30
N ASP A 5 10.17 1.03 -10.99
CA ASP A 5 9.47 1.80 -9.97
C ASP A 5 9.86 1.29 -8.58
N ASN A 6 10.68 2.06 -7.88
CA ASN A 6 11.13 1.74 -6.53
C ASN A 6 10.07 1.96 -5.45
N THR A 7 8.92 2.52 -5.80
CA THR A 7 7.85 2.79 -4.83
C THR A 7 7.25 1.50 -4.30
N PHE A 8 7.20 0.44 -5.13
CA PHE A 8 6.54 -0.82 -4.78
C PHE A 8 7.42 -2.06 -4.90
N THR A 9 8.61 -1.96 -5.52
CA THR A 9 9.51 -3.11 -5.73
C THR A 9 10.95 -2.71 -6.02
N TYR A 10 11.89 -3.59 -5.65
CA TYR A 10 13.33 -3.46 -5.96
C TYR A 10 13.83 -4.58 -6.87
N ASN A 11 12.97 -5.50 -7.31
CA ASN A 11 13.40 -6.62 -8.11
C ASN A 11 13.37 -6.29 -9.60
N LEU A 12 14.55 -6.27 -10.22
CA LEU A 12 14.72 -6.03 -11.65
C LEU A 12 14.06 -7.10 -12.55
N ASN A 13 13.74 -8.26 -12.01
CA ASN A 13 13.06 -9.34 -12.73
C ASN A 13 11.53 -9.26 -12.63
N ASP A 14 10.98 -8.35 -11.82
CA ASP A 14 9.54 -8.16 -11.75
C ASP A 14 9.07 -7.26 -12.89
N LYS A 15 8.54 -7.89 -13.93
CA LYS A 15 8.02 -7.20 -15.11
C LYS A 15 6.91 -6.19 -14.79
N SER A 16 6.18 -6.37 -13.69
CA SER A 16 5.10 -5.46 -13.30
C SER A 16 5.61 -4.15 -12.68
N ALA A 17 6.85 -4.12 -12.23
CA ALA A 17 7.53 -2.93 -11.71
C ALA A 17 8.51 -2.33 -12.71
N MET A 18 8.72 -3.01 -13.84
CA MET A 18 9.62 -2.55 -14.88
C MET A 18 8.92 -1.47 -15.69
N VAL A 19 9.47 -0.26 -15.65
CA VAL A 19 8.99 0.87 -16.43
C VAL A 19 9.48 0.78 -17.89
N GLY A 20 10.68 0.23 -18.08
CA GLY A 20 11.22 -0.01 -19.40
C GLY A 20 12.51 -0.80 -19.39
N SER A 21 12.89 -1.34 -20.53
CA SER A 21 14.17 -2.03 -20.71
C SER A 21 14.69 -1.82 -22.13
N ALA A 22 16.00 -1.68 -22.28
CA ALA A 22 16.67 -1.61 -23.57
C ALA A 22 17.79 -2.64 -23.64
N VAL A 23 17.88 -3.34 -24.78
CA VAL A 23 18.94 -4.32 -25.05
C VAL A 23 20.03 -3.62 -25.85
N HIS A 24 21.30 -3.70 -25.41
CA HIS A 24 22.46 -3.09 -26.06
C HIS A 24 22.85 -3.83 -27.37
N ARG A 25 21.95 -3.92 -28.34
CA ARG A 25 22.21 -4.49 -29.66
C ARG A 25 21.50 -3.65 -30.73
N GLY A 26 22.17 -3.32 -31.83
CA GLY A 26 21.65 -2.52 -32.95
C GLY A 26 21.84 -1.02 -32.77
N ASP A 27 20.96 -0.20 -33.33
CA ASP A 27 21.08 1.26 -33.34
C ASP A 27 20.98 1.84 -31.92
N ILE A 28 22.09 2.41 -31.44
CA ILE A 28 22.21 2.94 -30.10
C ILE A 28 21.45 4.26 -29.93
N GLU A 29 21.41 5.10 -30.98
CA GLU A 29 20.72 6.41 -30.92
C GLU A 29 19.21 6.25 -30.75
N LEU A 30 18.62 5.35 -31.54
CA LEU A 30 17.19 5.03 -31.42
C LEU A 30 16.84 4.50 -30.02
N LYS A 31 17.70 3.66 -29.46
CA LYS A 31 17.50 3.08 -28.12
C LYS A 31 17.72 4.06 -26.98
N LEU A 32 18.58 5.05 -27.17
CA LEU A 32 18.74 6.14 -26.21
C LEU A 32 17.51 7.04 -26.20
N ALA A 33 16.89 7.29 -27.37
CA ALA A 33 15.64 8.02 -27.44
C ALA A 33 14.50 7.26 -26.75
N ASP A 34 14.39 5.94 -26.96
CA ASP A 34 13.41 5.09 -26.25
C ASP A 34 13.65 5.10 -24.74
N LEU A 35 14.91 5.06 -24.29
CA LEU A 35 15.23 5.12 -22.88
C LEU A 35 14.88 6.49 -22.28
N SER A 36 15.08 7.58 -23.00
CA SER A 36 14.65 8.92 -22.57
C SER A 36 13.16 8.98 -22.35
N ASN A 37 12.34 8.47 -23.28
CA ASN A 37 10.89 8.40 -23.12
C ASN A 37 10.48 7.60 -21.86
N VAL A 38 11.16 6.47 -21.62
CA VAL A 38 10.92 5.65 -20.42
C VAL A 38 11.25 6.41 -19.15
N VAL A 39 12.31 7.22 -19.13
CA VAL A 39 12.68 8.06 -17.98
C VAL A 39 11.64 9.15 -17.77
N ASP A 40 11.16 9.79 -18.84
CA ASP A 40 10.15 10.84 -18.76
C ASP A 40 8.81 10.29 -18.23
N ASP A 41 8.37 9.12 -18.71
CA ASP A 41 7.19 8.42 -18.21
C ASP A 41 7.33 8.06 -16.72
N PHE A 42 8.52 7.58 -16.32
CA PHE A 42 8.82 7.30 -14.91
C PHE A 42 8.73 8.57 -14.04
N LEU A 43 9.34 9.66 -14.49
CA LEU A 43 9.28 10.95 -13.78
C LEU A 43 7.85 11.47 -13.68
N GLY A 44 7.05 11.32 -14.73
CA GLY A 44 5.62 11.64 -14.73
C GLY A 44 4.85 10.83 -13.69
N THR A 45 5.08 9.52 -13.64
CA THR A 45 4.46 8.62 -12.65
C THR A 45 4.84 9.00 -11.21
N GLN A 46 6.12 9.37 -10.99
CA GLN A 46 6.57 9.84 -9.66
C GLN A 46 5.94 11.19 -9.27
N ALA A 47 5.76 12.08 -10.23
CA ALA A 47 5.10 13.37 -10.00
C ALA A 47 3.62 13.16 -9.58
N ASP A 48 2.90 12.28 -10.27
CA ASP A 48 1.52 11.91 -9.94
C ASP A 48 1.40 11.28 -8.56
N PHE A 49 2.29 10.34 -8.23
CA PHE A 49 2.34 9.73 -6.90
C PHE A 49 2.56 10.79 -5.84
N ARG A 50 3.53 11.67 -6.03
CA ARG A 50 3.86 12.75 -5.09
C ARG A 50 2.69 13.71 -4.90
N GLN A 51 2.01 14.08 -5.98
CA GLN A 51 0.83 14.93 -5.93
C GLN A 51 -0.30 14.27 -5.11
N LYS A 52 -0.63 13.01 -5.40
CA LYS A 52 -1.65 12.24 -4.67
C LYS A 52 -1.27 12.08 -3.20
N PHE A 53 -0.02 11.72 -2.90
CA PHE A 53 0.46 11.58 -1.54
C PHE A 53 0.38 12.90 -0.75
N ASN A 54 0.76 14.02 -1.36
CA ASN A 54 0.62 15.34 -0.77
C ASN A 54 -0.85 15.72 -0.50
N SER A 55 -1.78 15.26 -1.32
CA SER A 55 -3.21 15.43 -1.07
C SER A 55 -3.66 14.63 0.17
N LEU A 56 -3.16 13.41 0.35
CA LEU A 56 -3.47 12.57 1.51
C LEU A 56 -2.91 13.14 2.81
N LEU A 57 -1.76 13.82 2.78
CA LEU A 57 -1.20 14.55 3.95
C LEU A 57 -2.15 15.66 4.43
N LYS A 58 -2.88 16.27 3.52
CA LYS A 58 -3.84 17.36 3.84
C LYS A 58 -5.21 16.81 4.31
N LYS A 59 -5.56 15.57 3.97
CA LYS A 59 -6.82 14.93 4.36
C LYS A 59 -6.72 14.39 5.78
N LYS A 60 -7.41 15.03 6.72
CA LYS A 60 -7.47 14.58 8.12
C LYS A 60 -8.39 13.38 8.29
N ILE A 61 -8.01 12.48 9.18
CA ILE A 61 -8.83 11.34 9.60
C ILE A 61 -8.67 11.14 11.11
N SER A 62 -9.80 10.97 11.82
CA SER A 62 -9.76 10.68 13.26
C SER A 62 -9.42 9.21 13.54
N ASP A 63 -8.90 8.91 14.73
CA ASP A 63 -8.58 7.56 15.19
C ASP A 63 -9.71 6.56 14.96
N LYS A 64 -10.94 6.93 15.35
CA LYS A 64 -12.13 6.08 15.16
C LYS A 64 -12.41 5.79 13.69
N LYS A 65 -12.29 6.79 12.82
CA LYS A 65 -12.48 6.61 11.37
C LYS A 65 -11.35 5.79 10.77
N ALA A 66 -10.10 5.97 11.21
CA ALA A 66 -8.96 5.17 10.77
C ALA A 66 -9.15 3.69 11.16
N GLN A 67 -9.58 3.40 12.39
CA GLN A 67 -9.90 2.05 12.83
C GLN A 67 -11.01 1.43 11.96
N SER A 68 -12.08 2.17 11.69
CA SER A 68 -13.16 1.72 10.80
C SER A 68 -12.64 1.49 9.37
N LEU A 69 -11.79 2.36 8.84
CA LEU A 69 -11.18 2.21 7.52
C LEU A 69 -10.35 0.92 7.44
N PHE A 70 -9.49 0.64 8.42
CA PHE A 70 -8.69 -0.59 8.46
C PHE A 70 -9.58 -1.82 8.57
N THR A 71 -10.58 -1.80 9.45
CA THR A 71 -11.52 -2.91 9.62
C THR A 71 -12.29 -3.21 8.32
N GLY A 72 -12.87 -2.19 7.71
CA GLY A 72 -13.60 -2.33 6.45
C GLY A 72 -12.72 -2.79 5.29
N PHE A 73 -11.47 -2.36 5.26
CA PHE A 73 -10.49 -2.77 4.26
C PHE A 73 -10.10 -4.25 4.42
N LEU A 74 -9.80 -4.70 5.64
CA LEU A 74 -9.43 -6.10 5.90
C LEU A 74 -10.57 -7.07 5.60
N MET A 75 -11.83 -6.66 5.87
CA MET A 75 -13.03 -7.46 5.65
C MET A 75 -13.65 -7.31 4.25
N ARG A 76 -12.97 -6.66 3.31
CA ARG A 76 -13.53 -6.40 1.97
C ARG A 76 -13.92 -7.63 1.18
N ASN A 77 -13.21 -8.74 1.38
CA ASN A 77 -13.44 -10.00 0.67
C ASN A 77 -14.44 -10.91 1.39
N ASN A 78 -14.64 -10.72 2.70
CA ASN A 78 -15.52 -11.55 3.54
C ASN A 78 -16.49 -10.69 4.36
N PRO A 79 -17.36 -9.90 3.71
CA PRO A 79 -18.20 -8.91 4.42
C PRO A 79 -19.29 -9.52 5.28
N LYS A 80 -19.58 -10.81 5.13
CA LYS A 80 -20.62 -11.55 5.89
C LYS A 80 -20.07 -12.29 7.11
N GLU A 81 -18.75 -12.42 7.21
CA GLU A 81 -18.11 -13.05 8.37
C GLU A 81 -17.97 -12.02 9.50
N GLY A 82 -18.15 -12.47 10.75
CA GLY A 82 -17.84 -11.68 11.92
C GLY A 82 -16.34 -11.39 12.03
N LEU A 83 -15.96 -10.40 12.85
CA LEU A 83 -14.56 -10.06 13.09
C LEU A 83 -13.87 -11.19 13.86
N SER A 84 -12.94 -11.87 13.22
CA SER A 84 -12.08 -12.85 13.91
C SER A 84 -11.06 -12.15 14.81
N THR A 85 -10.61 -12.82 15.86
CA THR A 85 -9.53 -12.34 16.75
C THR A 85 -8.29 -11.92 15.96
N ARG A 86 -7.98 -12.66 14.90
CA ARG A 86 -6.86 -12.31 14.00
C ARG A 86 -7.08 -10.98 13.29
N CYS A 87 -8.30 -10.72 12.83
CA CYS A 87 -8.63 -9.44 12.20
C CYS A 87 -8.50 -8.29 13.20
N LEU A 88 -9.03 -8.46 14.41
CA LEU A 88 -8.92 -7.47 15.49
C LEU A 88 -7.46 -7.16 15.83
N ASN A 89 -6.62 -8.18 16.04
CA ASN A 89 -5.19 -8.00 16.30
C ASN A 89 -4.47 -7.28 15.14
N THR A 90 -4.90 -7.51 13.89
CA THR A 90 -4.36 -6.79 12.74
C THR A 90 -4.78 -5.33 12.74
N VAL A 91 -6.05 -5.04 13.06
CA VAL A 91 -6.55 -3.67 13.20
C VAL A 91 -5.81 -2.92 14.30
N ASP A 92 -5.56 -3.55 15.45
CA ASP A 92 -4.81 -2.95 16.55
C ASP A 92 -3.35 -2.65 16.18
N SER A 93 -2.73 -3.57 15.44
CA SER A 93 -1.38 -3.35 14.88
C SER A 93 -1.36 -2.16 13.92
N LEU A 94 -2.33 -2.06 13.01
CA LEU A 94 -2.45 -0.94 12.07
C LEU A 94 -2.72 0.39 12.80
N ASN A 95 -3.57 0.39 13.83
CA ASN A 95 -3.82 1.57 14.67
C ASN A 95 -2.56 2.03 15.42
N THR A 96 -1.76 1.08 15.89
CA THR A 96 -0.48 1.38 16.54
C THR A 96 0.49 2.02 15.55
N LEU A 97 0.63 1.44 14.36
CA LEU A 97 1.48 1.98 13.29
C LEU A 97 0.98 3.33 12.77
N PHE A 98 -0.32 3.52 12.67
CA PHE A 98 -0.93 4.80 12.30
C PHE A 98 -0.50 5.94 13.24
N LYS A 99 -0.43 5.67 14.55
CA LYS A 99 -0.07 6.66 15.57
C LYS A 99 1.42 6.79 15.82
N ARG A 100 2.16 5.69 15.71
CA ARG A 100 3.56 5.57 16.18
C ARG A 100 4.52 4.97 15.16
N GLY A 101 4.06 4.69 13.93
CA GLY A 101 4.94 4.29 12.84
C GLY A 101 5.96 5.39 12.50
N ALA A 102 7.03 5.02 11.82
CA ALA A 102 8.10 5.95 11.45
C ALA A 102 7.55 7.15 10.66
N GLY A 103 7.58 8.33 11.26
CA GLY A 103 7.09 9.58 10.68
C GLY A 103 5.58 9.81 10.81
N ASN A 104 4.80 8.86 11.31
CA ASN A 104 3.36 8.96 11.47
C ASN A 104 2.98 9.75 12.73
N ARG A 105 1.87 10.50 12.64
CA ARG A 105 1.28 11.25 13.75
C ARG A 105 -0.15 10.83 14.09
N GLY A 106 -0.74 9.94 13.28
CA GLY A 106 -2.11 9.49 13.44
C GLY A 106 -3.15 10.54 13.09
N GLU A 107 -2.89 11.38 12.12
CA GLU A 107 -3.72 12.56 11.83
C GLU A 107 -4.36 12.58 10.44
N ASN A 108 -3.80 11.85 9.47
CA ASN A 108 -4.17 12.00 8.06
C ASN A 108 -4.15 10.66 7.29
N TYR A 109 -4.67 10.69 6.06
CA TYR A 109 -4.71 9.49 5.21
C TYR A 109 -3.32 9.00 4.76
N ALA A 110 -2.31 9.88 4.71
CA ALA A 110 -0.94 9.45 4.41
C ALA A 110 -0.37 8.61 5.58
N ASP A 111 -0.65 8.98 6.83
CA ASP A 111 -0.30 8.17 8.00
C ASP A 111 -0.98 6.79 7.94
N ALA A 112 -2.26 6.74 7.51
CA ALA A 112 -2.97 5.48 7.34
C ALA A 112 -2.34 4.61 6.23
N PHE A 113 -1.92 5.22 5.11
CA PHE A 113 -1.19 4.51 4.05
C PHE A 113 0.15 3.98 4.54
N SER A 114 0.93 4.82 5.23
CA SER A 114 2.22 4.43 5.82
C SER A 114 2.05 3.26 6.79
N ALA A 115 1.01 3.28 7.63
CA ALA A 115 0.72 2.18 8.54
C ALA A 115 0.47 0.85 7.83
N VAL A 116 -0.30 0.88 6.73
CA VAL A 116 -0.58 -0.33 5.93
C VAL A 116 0.68 -0.82 5.21
N THR A 117 1.48 0.08 4.63
CA THR A 117 2.72 -0.30 3.97
C THR A 117 3.73 -0.88 4.95
N ASP A 118 3.90 -0.26 6.12
CA ASP A 118 4.78 -0.75 7.19
C ASP A 118 4.32 -2.12 7.71
N TYR A 119 3.02 -2.29 7.96
CA TYR A 119 2.46 -3.56 8.39
C TYR A 119 2.78 -4.70 7.41
N TYR A 120 2.49 -4.52 6.13
CA TYR A 120 2.73 -5.58 5.13
C TYR A 120 4.20 -5.79 4.82
N THR A 121 5.06 -4.79 5.02
CA THR A 121 6.50 -4.92 4.79
C THR A 121 7.22 -5.55 5.99
N HIS A 122 6.85 -5.19 7.22
CA HIS A 122 7.65 -5.54 8.39
C HIS A 122 6.90 -6.36 9.44
N ASN A 123 5.56 -6.20 9.55
CA ASN A 123 4.79 -6.71 10.69
C ASN A 123 3.85 -7.87 10.35
N SER A 124 3.50 -8.10 9.09
CA SER A 124 2.58 -9.17 8.66
C SER A 124 3.20 -10.57 8.75
N THR A 125 4.00 -10.84 9.75
CA THR A 125 4.80 -12.05 9.86
C THR A 125 3.98 -13.33 9.97
N ARG A 126 4.23 -14.23 9.04
CA ARG A 126 4.04 -15.67 9.25
C ARG A 126 5.42 -16.27 9.52
N GLY A 127 5.92 -16.13 10.76
CA GLY A 127 7.10 -16.85 11.24
C GLY A 127 8.36 -16.00 11.47
N LYS A 128 9.27 -16.55 12.29
CA LYS A 128 10.57 -15.96 12.64
C LYS A 128 11.68 -16.63 11.82
N GLY A 129 12.78 -15.93 11.57
CA GLY A 129 13.98 -16.53 10.97
C GLY A 129 13.88 -16.71 9.45
N LYS A 130 13.97 -17.96 8.95
CA LYS A 130 13.96 -18.29 7.50
C LYS A 130 12.76 -17.72 6.73
N ASN A 131 11.68 -17.34 7.41
CA ASN A 131 10.49 -16.77 6.80
C ASN A 131 10.58 -15.27 6.53
N ARG A 132 11.68 -14.61 6.92
CA ARG A 132 11.90 -13.19 6.61
C ARG A 132 11.97 -12.92 5.10
N LEU A 133 12.64 -13.81 4.37
CA LEU A 133 12.72 -13.73 2.90
C LEU A 133 11.31 -13.91 2.28
N ASN A 134 10.55 -14.88 2.77
CA ASN A 134 9.18 -15.10 2.30
C ASN A 134 8.25 -13.89 2.60
N GLN A 135 8.45 -13.23 3.71
CA GLN A 135 7.74 -12.00 4.04
C GLN A 135 8.10 -10.87 3.08
N TYR A 136 9.38 -10.67 2.83
CA TYR A 136 9.85 -9.68 1.86
C TYR A 136 9.29 -9.97 0.47
N VAL A 137 9.40 -11.22 0.00
CA VAL A 137 8.84 -11.65 -1.28
C VAL A 137 7.33 -11.42 -1.34
N SER A 138 6.58 -11.76 -0.30
CA SER A 138 5.14 -11.50 -0.24
C SER A 138 4.80 -10.00 -0.24
N SER A 139 5.61 -9.20 0.47
CA SER A 139 5.44 -7.76 0.54
C SER A 139 5.67 -7.07 -0.81
N GLU A 140 6.66 -7.55 -1.58
CA GLU A 140 7.08 -6.87 -2.81
C GLU A 140 6.48 -7.49 -4.09
N PHE A 141 6.14 -8.77 -4.07
CA PHE A 141 5.70 -9.52 -5.27
C PHE A 141 4.39 -10.29 -5.10
N GLY A 142 3.86 -10.38 -3.88
CA GLY A 142 2.70 -11.21 -3.57
C GLY A 142 1.54 -10.42 -2.97
N LEU A 143 0.82 -11.10 -2.06
CA LEU A 143 -0.38 -10.56 -1.42
C LEU A 143 -0.12 -9.24 -0.65
N GLY A 144 1.07 -9.07 -0.07
CA GLY A 144 1.42 -7.83 0.62
C GLY A 144 1.39 -6.64 -0.34
N ARG A 145 2.01 -6.78 -1.52
CA ARG A 145 1.97 -5.76 -2.58
C ARG A 145 0.53 -5.47 -3.03
N MET A 146 -0.24 -6.51 -3.35
CA MET A 146 -1.62 -6.35 -3.78
C MET A 146 -2.47 -5.61 -2.74
N ASN A 147 -2.25 -5.88 -1.46
CA ASN A 147 -2.94 -5.17 -0.38
C ASN A 147 -2.52 -3.70 -0.27
N LYS A 148 -1.22 -3.40 -0.40
CA LYS A 148 -0.73 -2.00 -0.42
C LYS A 148 -1.36 -1.22 -1.59
N GLN A 149 -1.36 -1.80 -2.78
CA GLN A 149 -1.97 -1.18 -3.98
C GLN A 149 -3.49 -1.02 -3.85
N SER A 150 -4.19 -2.05 -3.35
CA SER A 150 -5.64 -1.97 -3.13
C SER A 150 -5.99 -0.89 -2.10
N PHE A 151 -5.21 -0.76 -1.03
CA PHE A 151 -5.43 0.28 -0.04
C PHE A 151 -5.17 1.67 -0.62
N TRP A 152 -4.10 1.84 -1.43
CA TRP A 152 -3.83 3.06 -2.17
C TRP A 152 -5.02 3.48 -3.03
N THR A 153 -5.62 2.55 -3.77
CA THR A 153 -6.82 2.81 -4.58
C THR A 153 -7.99 3.26 -3.73
N VAL A 154 -8.22 2.61 -2.59
CA VAL A 154 -9.33 2.97 -1.67
C VAL A 154 -9.18 4.39 -1.16
N ILE A 155 -8.02 4.77 -0.65
CA ILE A 155 -7.83 6.08 0.00
C ILE A 155 -7.73 7.25 -0.98
N ASN A 156 -7.40 6.99 -2.24
CA ASN A 156 -7.40 8.00 -3.31
C ASN A 156 -8.76 8.18 -3.99
N ASN A 157 -9.78 7.40 -3.58
CA ASN A 157 -11.15 7.55 -4.05
C ASN A 157 -12.07 7.78 -2.85
N ASP A 158 -12.64 8.97 -2.74
CA ASP A 158 -13.43 9.40 -1.58
C ASP A 158 -14.67 8.52 -1.35
N ASP A 159 -15.36 8.10 -2.42
CA ASP A 159 -16.52 7.21 -2.32
C ASP A 159 -16.12 5.81 -1.80
N LEU A 160 -15.02 5.26 -2.30
CA LEU A 160 -14.52 3.97 -1.82
C LEU A 160 -14.04 4.06 -0.37
N ALA A 161 -13.37 5.13 0.01
CA ALA A 161 -12.93 5.36 1.38
C ALA A 161 -14.13 5.45 2.33
N ASN A 162 -15.15 6.25 1.99
CA ASN A 162 -16.35 6.40 2.80
C ASN A 162 -17.12 5.09 2.95
N ARG A 163 -17.37 4.36 1.86
CA ARG A 163 -18.01 3.02 1.90
C ARG A 163 -17.22 2.03 2.74
N THR A 164 -15.89 2.10 2.68
CA THR A 164 -15.00 1.23 3.47
C THR A 164 -15.10 1.57 4.95
N ILE A 165 -15.12 2.86 5.32
CA ILE A 165 -15.31 3.34 6.70
C ILE A 165 -16.68 2.93 7.22
N GLU A 166 -17.76 3.14 6.46
CA GLU A 166 -19.12 2.74 6.85
C GLU A 166 -19.22 1.24 7.13
N ARG A 167 -18.65 0.42 6.26
CA ARG A 167 -18.57 -1.03 6.46
C ARG A 167 -17.85 -1.38 7.74
N GLY A 168 -16.67 -0.80 7.98
CA GLY A 168 -15.89 -1.05 9.18
C GLY A 168 -16.60 -0.61 10.46
N THR A 169 -17.26 0.55 10.42
CA THR A 169 -18.05 1.04 11.55
C THR A 169 -19.20 0.07 11.89
N LYS A 170 -19.90 -0.43 10.88
CA LYS A 170 -20.96 -1.43 11.07
C LYS A 170 -20.42 -2.74 11.68
N LEU A 171 -19.27 -3.22 11.20
CA LEU A 171 -18.67 -4.45 11.73
C LEU A 171 -18.21 -4.28 13.17
N LEU A 172 -17.59 -3.14 13.52
CA LEU A 172 -17.14 -2.86 14.88
C LEU A 172 -18.32 -2.71 15.86
N SER A 173 -19.47 -2.19 15.42
CA SER A 173 -20.63 -2.08 16.29
C SER A 173 -21.23 -3.43 16.67
N LEU A 174 -21.03 -4.48 15.86
CA LEU A 174 -21.52 -5.84 16.15
C LEU A 174 -20.64 -6.58 17.18
N VAL A 175 -19.41 -6.16 17.38
CA VAL A 175 -18.49 -6.78 18.36
C VAL A 175 -18.68 -6.21 19.76
N ASN A 176 -19.21 -4.99 19.86
CA ASN A 176 -19.40 -4.29 21.13
C ASN A 176 -20.81 -4.51 21.74
N GLN A 177 -21.59 -5.41 21.15
CA GLN A 177 -22.86 -5.90 21.68
C GLN A 177 -22.65 -7.25 22.36
#